data_a3cb55eeb6f6cb69f1b48e2573dd9dad
#
_entry.id   a3cb55eeb6f6cb69f1b48e2573dd9dad
#
_cell.length_a   1.000
_cell.length_b   1.000
_cell.length_c   1.000
_cell.angle_alpha   90.00
_cell.angle_beta   90.00
_cell.angle_gamma   90.00
#
_symmetry.space_group_name_H-M   'P 1'
#
loop_
_entity.id
_entity.type
_entity.pdbx_description
1 polymer ?
#
loop_
_entity_poly.entity_id
_entity_poly.type
_entity_poly.pdbx_seq_one_letter_code
_entity_poly.pdbx_strand_id
1 'polypeptide(L)'
;MQSAEDLAPLLLGKLLCKKFPGGAVRKLRITETEAYCEQDSASHSFGGMTKSNQSMFMIGGTAYVFNCHGWQFNVICNSSGVGEGVLIRGAGDYDGPVKLTRALDIIKENVDGTDLLSPQSPIWIEDDGYETHYEMTTRKLGENKSADTEAQKRKWRFLLT
;
A
#
# COMPACT_ATOMS: atom_id res chain seq x y z
N MET A 1 10.12 -12.07 3.74
CA MET A 1 10.28 -10.69 4.23
C MET A 1 11.20 -9.91 3.30
N GLN A 2 10.77 -8.75 2.87
CA GLN A 2 11.49 -7.95 1.90
C GLN A 2 11.28 -6.46 2.19
N SER A 3 12.11 -5.59 1.58
CA SER A 3 11.93 -4.16 1.72
C SER A 3 10.73 -3.66 0.90
N ALA A 4 10.21 -2.50 1.29
CA ALA A 4 9.15 -1.86 0.51
C ALA A 4 9.63 -1.48 -0.89
N GLU A 5 10.90 -1.08 -1.00
CA GLU A 5 11.53 -0.76 -2.29
C GLU A 5 11.51 -1.94 -3.26
N ASP A 6 11.74 -3.15 -2.74
CA ASP A 6 11.69 -4.37 -3.55
C ASP A 6 10.27 -4.82 -3.87
N LEU A 7 9.34 -4.70 -2.92
CA LEU A 7 7.97 -5.14 -3.11
C LEU A 7 7.15 -4.23 -4.02
N ALA A 8 7.34 -2.92 -3.95
CA ALA A 8 6.49 -1.96 -4.66
C ALA A 8 6.40 -2.22 -6.16
N PRO A 9 7.50 -2.45 -6.90
CA PRO A 9 7.39 -2.78 -8.32
C PRO A 9 6.79 -4.16 -8.57
N LEU A 10 6.94 -5.11 -7.65
CA LEU A 10 6.37 -6.45 -7.80
C LEU A 10 4.84 -6.47 -7.68
N LEU A 11 4.27 -5.51 -6.97
CA LEU A 11 2.80 -5.39 -6.85
C LEU A 11 2.15 -4.76 -8.08
N LEU A 12 2.88 -4.01 -8.89
CA LEU A 12 2.36 -3.47 -10.12
C LEU A 12 1.91 -4.59 -11.07
N GLY A 13 0.78 -4.38 -11.71
CA GLY A 13 0.23 -5.36 -12.64
C GLY A 13 -0.49 -6.53 -11.98
N LYS A 14 -0.39 -6.69 -10.67
CA LYS A 14 -1.19 -7.67 -9.93
C LYS A 14 -2.63 -7.18 -9.79
N LEU A 15 -3.52 -8.08 -9.40
CA LEU A 15 -4.92 -7.74 -9.15
C LEU A 15 -5.16 -7.55 -7.65
N LEU A 16 -5.65 -6.39 -7.28
CA LEU A 16 -6.17 -6.14 -5.94
C LEU A 16 -7.63 -6.55 -5.93
N CYS A 17 -7.96 -7.52 -5.07
CA CYS A 17 -9.26 -8.17 -5.03
C CYS A 17 -9.97 -7.85 -3.71
N LYS A 18 -11.25 -7.48 -3.78
CA LYS A 18 -12.04 -7.15 -2.60
C LYS A 18 -13.39 -7.85 -2.68
N LYS A 19 -13.72 -8.57 -1.61
CA LYS A 19 -15.03 -9.20 -1.42
C LYS A 19 -15.94 -8.24 -0.66
N PHE A 20 -17.13 -8.02 -1.21
CA PHE A 20 -18.14 -7.16 -0.60
C PHE A 20 -19.14 -7.99 0.21
N PRO A 21 -19.89 -7.36 1.15
CA PRO A 21 -21.02 -8.00 1.78
C PRO A 21 -21.98 -8.56 0.71
N GLY A 22 -22.44 -9.78 0.89
CA GLY A 22 -23.26 -10.48 -0.12
C GLY A 22 -22.47 -11.34 -1.09
N GLY A 23 -21.13 -11.27 -1.08
CA GLY A 23 -20.25 -12.19 -1.78
C GLY A 23 -19.71 -11.72 -3.13
N ALA A 24 -20.13 -10.55 -3.63
CA ALA A 24 -19.58 -9.99 -4.86
C ALA A 24 -18.08 -9.68 -4.68
N VAL A 25 -17.30 -9.94 -5.72
CA VAL A 25 -15.84 -9.68 -5.74
C VAL A 25 -15.52 -8.69 -6.85
N ARG A 26 -14.74 -7.66 -6.54
CA ARG A 26 -14.14 -6.78 -7.54
C ARG A 26 -12.64 -7.01 -7.59
N LYS A 27 -12.10 -7.00 -8.80
CA LYS A 27 -10.65 -7.15 -9.05
C LYS A 27 -10.17 -5.99 -9.89
N LEU A 28 -9.18 -5.27 -9.40
CA LEU A 28 -8.63 -4.10 -10.08
C LEU A 28 -7.12 -4.29 -10.26
N ARG A 29 -6.63 -4.03 -11.47
CA ARG A 29 -5.20 -4.10 -11.76
C ARG A 29 -4.47 -2.94 -11.09
N ILE A 30 -3.45 -3.25 -10.30
CA ILE A 30 -2.63 -2.23 -9.61
C ILE A 30 -1.79 -1.49 -10.64
N THR A 31 -1.93 -0.17 -10.70
CA THR A 31 -1.29 0.69 -11.69
C THR A 31 -0.26 1.64 -11.11
N GLU A 32 -0.30 1.89 -9.81
CA GLU A 32 0.62 2.82 -9.16
C GLU A 32 0.87 2.43 -7.71
N THR A 33 2.15 2.38 -7.32
CA THR A 33 2.57 2.08 -5.94
C THR A 33 3.62 3.07 -5.47
N GLU A 34 3.73 3.25 -4.14
CA GLU A 34 4.82 3.99 -3.51
C GLU A 34 5.41 3.18 -2.37
N ALA A 35 6.76 3.14 -2.30
CA ALA A 35 7.47 2.46 -1.22
C ALA A 35 7.78 3.41 -0.06
N TYR A 36 7.63 2.92 1.16
CA TYR A 36 7.96 3.62 2.40
C TYR A 36 8.77 2.69 3.30
N CYS A 37 10.06 2.97 3.44
CA CYS A 37 10.99 2.15 4.21
C CYS A 37 11.18 2.69 5.63
N GLU A 38 11.79 1.89 6.51
CA GLU A 38 11.94 2.22 7.93
C GLU A 38 12.74 3.50 8.20
N GLN A 39 13.83 3.71 7.44
CA GLN A 39 14.72 4.87 7.60
C GLN A 39 14.28 6.10 6.77
N ASP A 40 13.07 6.08 6.30
CA ASP A 40 12.53 7.08 5.38
C ASP A 40 11.72 8.11 6.15
N SER A 41 12.18 9.36 6.17
CA SER A 41 11.49 10.44 6.91
C SER A 41 10.10 10.76 6.37
N ALA A 42 9.76 10.30 5.17
CA ALA A 42 8.41 10.42 4.61
C ALA A 42 7.46 9.31 5.09
N SER A 43 7.99 8.25 5.71
CA SER A 43 7.19 7.12 6.18
C SER A 43 6.44 7.44 7.47
N HIS A 44 5.24 6.90 7.61
CA HIS A 44 4.47 6.96 8.86
C HIS A 44 5.15 6.23 10.01
N SER A 45 6.09 5.35 9.74
CA SER A 45 6.86 4.62 10.75
C SER A 45 8.07 5.40 11.28
N PHE A 46 8.44 6.52 10.67
CA PHE A 46 9.69 7.22 10.94
C PHE A 46 9.82 7.66 12.41
N GLY A 47 8.72 8.12 13.01
CA GLY A 47 8.69 8.51 14.41
C GLY A 47 8.45 7.37 15.39
N GLY A 48 8.46 6.13 14.93
CA GLY A 48 8.17 4.95 15.73
C GLY A 48 6.68 4.61 15.78
N MET A 49 6.35 3.58 16.56
CA MET A 49 4.98 3.09 16.68
C MET A 49 4.11 4.06 17.47
N THR A 50 2.91 4.32 16.94
CA THR A 50 1.85 5.08 17.60
C THR A 50 0.57 4.25 17.62
N LYS A 51 -0.45 4.74 18.31
CA LYS A 51 -1.74 4.07 18.35
C LYS A 51 -2.39 3.92 16.96
N SER A 52 -2.18 4.89 16.08
CA SER A 52 -2.82 4.89 14.75
C SER A 52 -2.04 4.13 13.69
N ASN A 53 -0.75 3.83 13.89
CA ASN A 53 0.09 3.14 12.90
C ASN A 53 0.56 1.75 13.34
N GLN A 54 -0.05 1.15 14.35
CA GLN A 54 0.39 -0.14 14.89
C GLN A 54 0.48 -1.23 13.82
N SER A 55 -0.48 -1.29 12.91
CA SER A 55 -0.51 -2.31 11.87
C SER A 55 0.67 -2.23 10.91
N MET A 56 1.29 -1.04 10.76
CA MET A 56 2.48 -0.88 9.94
C MET A 56 3.69 -1.65 10.48
N PHE A 57 3.71 -1.95 11.77
CA PHE A 57 4.79 -2.68 12.43
C PHE A 57 4.51 -4.18 12.58
N MET A 58 3.39 -4.65 12.02
CA MET A 58 3.06 -6.08 12.01
C MET A 58 3.87 -6.82 10.94
N ILE A 59 3.74 -8.14 10.92
CA ILE A 59 4.46 -8.99 9.97
C ILE A 59 4.04 -8.71 8.52
N GLY A 60 4.95 -8.88 7.58
CA GLY A 60 4.67 -8.77 6.14
C GLY A 60 3.49 -9.62 5.71
N GLY A 61 2.66 -9.07 4.81
CA GLY A 61 1.37 -9.62 4.44
C GLY A 61 0.19 -8.99 5.18
N THR A 62 0.45 -8.11 6.15
CA THR A 62 -0.58 -7.37 6.88
C THR A 62 -1.06 -6.16 6.09
N ALA A 63 -2.36 -5.88 6.12
CA ALA A 63 -2.93 -4.65 5.59
C ALA A 63 -2.80 -3.52 6.61
N TYR A 64 -2.39 -2.35 6.16
CA TYR A 64 -2.36 -1.13 6.96
C TYR A 64 -3.21 -0.05 6.29
N VAL A 65 -4.22 0.42 7.00
CA VAL A 65 -5.14 1.47 6.51
C VAL A 65 -5.08 2.67 7.44
N PHE A 66 -4.78 3.84 6.88
CA PHE A 66 -4.75 5.08 7.66
C PHE A 66 -5.52 6.19 6.93
N ASN A 67 -5.91 7.21 7.68
CA ASN A 67 -6.62 8.36 7.12
C ASN A 67 -5.66 9.52 6.84
N CYS A 68 -5.59 9.90 5.57
CA CYS A 68 -4.91 11.12 5.13
C CYS A 68 -5.77 11.74 4.02
N HIS A 69 -6.71 12.63 4.41
CA HIS A 69 -7.74 13.18 3.53
C HIS A 69 -8.61 12.09 2.88
N GLY A 70 -8.81 11.00 3.59
CA GLY A 70 -9.48 9.78 3.15
C GLY A 70 -8.63 8.55 3.47
N TRP A 71 -9.23 7.37 3.39
CA TRP A 71 -8.54 6.13 3.71
C TRP A 71 -7.50 5.78 2.63
N GLN A 72 -6.34 5.32 3.07
CA GLN A 72 -5.26 4.86 2.19
C GLN A 72 -4.85 3.45 2.58
N PHE A 73 -4.71 2.57 1.59
CA PHE A 73 -4.42 1.15 1.77
C PHE A 73 -2.96 0.83 1.47
N ASN A 74 -2.30 0.18 2.43
CA ASN A 74 -0.90 -0.24 2.34
C ASN A 74 -0.76 -1.73 2.57
N VAL A 75 0.24 -2.32 1.91
CA VAL A 75 0.70 -3.69 2.13
C VAL A 75 2.00 -3.65 2.93
N ILE A 76 1.99 -4.22 4.12
CA ILE A 76 3.19 -4.31 4.97
C ILE A 76 4.02 -5.50 4.51
N CYS A 77 5.34 -5.37 4.52
CA CYS A 77 6.20 -6.28 3.78
C CYS A 77 7.41 -6.83 4.54
N ASN A 78 7.73 -6.33 5.71
CA ASN A 78 8.94 -6.72 6.42
C ASN A 78 8.64 -7.50 7.72
N SER A 79 9.67 -7.77 8.50
CA SER A 79 9.56 -8.48 9.76
C SER A 79 8.73 -7.68 10.77
N SER A 80 8.09 -8.38 11.71
CA SER A 80 7.38 -7.75 12.82
C SER A 80 8.31 -6.77 13.56
N GLY A 81 7.84 -5.57 13.81
CA GLY A 81 8.60 -4.49 14.43
C GLY A 81 9.34 -3.58 13.45
N VAL A 82 9.42 -3.96 12.18
CA VAL A 82 10.00 -3.12 11.11
C VAL A 82 8.87 -2.44 10.34
N GLY A 83 8.75 -1.15 10.48
CA GLY A 83 7.65 -0.39 9.87
C GLY A 83 7.91 -0.05 8.40
N GLU A 84 7.74 -1.01 7.51
CA GLU A 84 7.86 -0.83 6.05
C GLU A 84 6.59 -1.25 5.33
N GLY A 85 6.20 -0.46 4.32
CA GLY A 85 5.01 -0.76 3.57
C GLY A 85 4.96 -0.13 2.19
N VAL A 86 4.06 -0.65 1.38
CA VAL A 86 3.78 -0.18 0.02
C VAL A 86 2.38 0.39 -0.01
N LEU A 87 2.28 1.67 -0.35
CA LEU A 87 0.99 2.33 -0.60
C LEU A 87 0.51 1.98 -2.00
N ILE A 88 -0.72 1.49 -2.10
CA ILE A 88 -1.39 1.28 -3.39
C ILE A 88 -2.08 2.60 -3.75
N ARG A 89 -1.54 3.31 -4.74
CA ARG A 89 -2.03 4.63 -5.13
C ARG A 89 -3.04 4.61 -6.26
N GLY A 90 -3.03 3.56 -7.05
CA GLY A 90 -3.94 3.45 -8.17
C GLY A 90 -4.17 2.00 -8.57
N ALA A 91 -5.39 1.71 -9.02
CA ALA A 91 -5.74 0.41 -9.59
C ALA A 91 -6.98 0.57 -10.49
N GLY A 92 -6.99 -0.14 -11.61
CA GLY A 92 -8.06 -0.01 -12.59
C GLY A 92 -8.16 1.42 -13.10
N ASP A 93 -9.37 1.96 -13.13
CA ASP A 93 -9.63 3.35 -13.54
C ASP A 93 -9.51 4.37 -12.39
N TYR A 94 -9.13 3.91 -11.20
CA TYR A 94 -9.07 4.76 -10.00
C TYR A 94 -7.64 5.28 -9.80
N ASP A 95 -7.42 6.50 -10.23
CA ASP A 95 -6.14 7.21 -10.10
C ASP A 95 -6.16 8.02 -8.81
N GLY A 96 -5.57 7.48 -7.78
CA GLY A 96 -5.47 8.09 -6.47
C GLY A 96 -5.86 7.12 -5.34
N PRO A 97 -5.17 7.18 -4.19
CA PRO A 97 -5.35 6.20 -3.12
C PRO A 97 -6.72 6.26 -2.46
N VAL A 98 -7.33 7.47 -2.40
CA VAL A 98 -8.66 7.65 -1.78
C VAL A 98 -9.77 7.23 -2.73
N LYS A 99 -9.64 7.51 -4.03
CA LYS A 99 -10.59 7.05 -5.05
C LYS A 99 -10.64 5.51 -5.05
N LEU A 100 -9.48 4.88 -4.94
CA LEU A 100 -9.36 3.43 -4.90
C LEU A 100 -10.06 2.83 -3.67
N THR A 101 -9.80 3.36 -2.49
CA THR A 101 -10.40 2.83 -1.25
C THR A 101 -11.92 3.03 -1.24
N ARG A 102 -12.41 4.15 -1.77
CA ARG A 102 -13.86 4.36 -1.92
C ARG A 102 -14.49 3.34 -2.87
N ALA A 103 -13.85 3.07 -4.00
CA ALA A 103 -14.34 2.11 -4.97
C ALA A 103 -14.43 0.68 -4.42
N LEU A 104 -13.52 0.31 -3.53
CA LEU A 104 -13.43 -1.04 -2.95
C LEU A 104 -14.01 -1.13 -1.54
N ASP A 105 -14.61 -0.06 -1.03
CA ASP A 105 -15.14 -0.01 0.35
C ASP A 105 -14.10 -0.45 1.38
N ILE A 106 -12.91 0.15 1.28
CA ILE A 106 -11.80 -0.08 2.22
C ILE A 106 -11.82 1.03 3.25
N ILE A 107 -12.03 0.65 4.50
CA ILE A 107 -11.94 1.53 5.67
C ILE A 107 -11.09 0.84 6.74
N LYS A 108 -10.67 1.59 7.75
CA LYS A 108 -9.85 1.02 8.83
C LYS A 108 -10.54 -0.15 9.52
N GLU A 109 -11.82 -0.01 9.82
CA GLU A 109 -12.58 -1.01 10.59
C GLU A 109 -12.67 -2.37 9.90
N ASN A 110 -12.74 -2.42 8.56
CA ASN A 110 -12.93 -3.68 7.84
C ASN A 110 -11.66 -4.31 7.30
N VAL A 111 -10.57 -3.56 7.16
CA VAL A 111 -9.36 -4.02 6.48
C VAL A 111 -8.09 -3.90 7.31
N ASP A 112 -7.95 -2.85 8.13
CA ASP A 112 -6.70 -2.62 8.88
C ASP A 112 -6.35 -3.81 9.78
N GLY A 113 -5.08 -4.23 9.74
CA GLY A 113 -4.60 -5.37 10.51
C GLY A 113 -4.95 -6.74 9.93
N THR A 114 -5.63 -6.79 8.79
CA THR A 114 -5.99 -8.05 8.14
C THR A 114 -4.75 -8.77 7.61
N ASP A 115 -4.71 -10.09 7.78
CA ASP A 115 -3.73 -10.94 7.12
C ASP A 115 -4.18 -11.18 5.67
N LEU A 116 -3.50 -10.53 4.72
CA LEU A 116 -3.81 -10.62 3.28
C LEU A 116 -3.61 -12.04 2.73
N LEU A 117 -2.87 -12.89 3.43
CA LEU A 117 -2.60 -14.27 3.02
C LEU A 117 -3.63 -15.25 3.57
N SER A 118 -4.50 -14.82 4.46
CA SER A 118 -5.54 -15.67 5.03
C SER A 118 -6.64 -15.96 4.01
N PRO A 119 -7.12 -17.22 3.90
CA PRO A 119 -8.27 -17.54 3.04
C PRO A 119 -9.56 -16.83 3.43
N GLN A 120 -9.67 -16.33 4.67
CA GLN A 120 -10.83 -15.60 5.16
C GLN A 120 -10.71 -14.09 4.95
N SER A 121 -9.58 -13.59 4.43
CA SER A 121 -9.40 -12.16 4.21
C SER A 121 -10.43 -11.62 3.22
N PRO A 122 -11.08 -10.48 3.52
CA PRO A 122 -11.99 -9.85 2.56
C PRO A 122 -11.23 -9.14 1.42
N ILE A 123 -9.91 -9.02 1.54
CA ILE A 123 -9.06 -8.37 0.55
C ILE A 123 -7.80 -9.20 0.34
N TRP A 124 -7.37 -9.35 -0.92
CA TRP A 124 -6.17 -10.12 -1.26
C TRP A 124 -5.59 -9.66 -2.59
N ILE A 125 -4.43 -10.19 -2.94
CA ILE A 125 -3.74 -9.88 -4.19
C ILE A 125 -3.54 -11.15 -4.99
N GLU A 126 -3.89 -11.13 -6.27
CA GLU A 126 -3.72 -12.23 -7.21
C GLU A 126 -2.69 -11.89 -8.28
N ASP A 127 -1.95 -12.89 -8.71
CA ASP A 127 -1.08 -12.82 -9.87
C ASP A 127 -1.74 -13.59 -11.02
N ASP A 128 -2.11 -12.90 -12.08
CA ASP A 128 -2.72 -13.51 -13.28
C ASP A 128 -1.74 -13.64 -14.45
N GLY A 129 -0.44 -13.46 -14.19
CA GLY A 129 0.61 -13.55 -15.21
C GLY A 129 0.74 -12.34 -16.11
N TYR A 130 0.12 -11.22 -15.75
CA TYR A 130 0.23 -9.99 -16.53
C TYR A 130 1.68 -9.53 -16.65
N GLU A 131 2.14 -9.29 -17.88
CA GLU A 131 3.49 -8.78 -18.15
C GLU A 131 3.58 -7.31 -17.75
N THR A 132 4.48 -6.99 -16.83
CA THR A 132 4.57 -5.67 -16.22
C THR A 132 5.79 -4.91 -16.70
N HIS A 133 5.56 -3.70 -17.22
CA HIS A 133 6.58 -2.70 -17.49
C HIS A 133 6.25 -1.47 -16.64
N TYR A 134 7.26 -0.77 -16.10
CA TYR A 134 7.00 0.35 -15.23
C TYR A 134 8.08 1.42 -15.32
N GLU A 135 7.74 2.62 -14.88
CA GLU A 135 8.64 3.75 -14.70
C GLU A 135 8.75 4.07 -13.21
N MET A 136 9.91 4.61 -12.80
CA MET A 136 10.16 5.08 -11.45
C MET A 136 10.24 6.60 -11.44
N THR A 137 9.61 7.23 -10.43
CA THR A 137 9.65 8.68 -10.24
C THR A 137 9.57 9.01 -8.76
N THR A 138 9.62 10.30 -8.43
CA THR A 138 9.49 10.74 -7.04
C THR A 138 8.07 10.53 -6.53
N ARG A 139 7.96 10.31 -5.22
CA ARG A 139 6.68 10.09 -4.56
C ARG A 139 5.85 11.36 -4.49
N LYS A 140 4.54 11.21 -4.43
CA LYS A 140 3.59 12.31 -4.18
C LYS A 140 3.39 12.46 -2.68
N LEU A 141 4.29 13.20 -2.03
CA LEU A 141 4.30 13.35 -0.58
C LEU A 141 3.36 14.47 -0.08
N GLY A 142 2.87 15.33 -0.97
CA GLY A 142 1.99 16.43 -0.61
C GLY A 142 2.64 17.37 0.42
N GLU A 143 1.91 17.65 1.50
CA GLU A 143 2.38 18.50 2.61
C GLU A 143 3.05 17.70 3.73
N ASN A 144 3.77 16.62 3.40
CA ASN A 144 4.47 15.80 4.37
C ASN A 144 5.64 16.60 4.99
N LYS A 145 5.41 17.11 6.19
CA LYS A 145 6.38 17.97 6.91
C LYS A 145 7.56 17.18 7.47
N SER A 146 7.44 15.86 7.59
CA SER A 146 8.53 15.01 8.10
C SER A 146 9.56 14.69 7.03
N ALA A 147 9.19 14.74 5.76
CA ALA A 147 10.05 14.35 4.65
C ALA A 147 11.18 15.35 4.44
N ASP A 148 12.41 14.91 4.66
CA ASP A 148 13.60 15.70 4.37
C ASP A 148 13.89 15.74 2.86
N THR A 149 14.96 16.46 2.47
CA THR A 149 15.33 16.61 1.06
C THR A 149 15.65 15.27 0.40
N GLU A 150 16.32 14.35 1.11
CA GLU A 150 16.63 13.03 0.59
C GLU A 150 15.38 12.22 0.34
N ALA A 151 14.44 12.17 1.28
CA ALA A 151 13.17 11.47 1.12
C ALA A 151 12.37 12.01 -0.07
N GLN A 152 12.37 13.32 -0.28
CA GLN A 152 11.66 13.94 -1.40
C GLN A 152 12.26 13.59 -2.76
N LYS A 153 13.57 13.29 -2.82
CA LYS A 153 14.26 12.96 -4.07
C LYS A 153 14.21 11.48 -4.43
N ARG A 154 13.86 10.61 -3.50
CA ARG A 154 13.83 9.17 -3.77
C ARG A 154 12.77 8.83 -4.80
N LYS A 155 13.16 8.03 -5.82
CA LYS A 155 12.27 7.59 -6.89
C LYS A 155 11.57 6.29 -6.50
N TRP A 156 10.81 6.34 -5.42
CA TRP A 156 10.08 5.18 -4.87
C TRP A 156 8.60 5.20 -5.20
N ARG A 157 8.24 5.84 -6.29
CA ARG A 157 6.92 5.77 -6.91
C ARG A 157 7.03 5.04 -8.24
N PHE A 158 6.22 4.02 -8.41
CA PHE A 158 6.26 3.10 -9.54
C PHE A 158 4.95 3.20 -10.31
N LEU A 159 5.06 3.40 -11.62
CA LEU A 159 3.92 3.61 -12.51
C LEU A 159 3.91 2.53 -13.59
N LEU A 160 2.79 1.81 -13.69
CA LEU A 160 2.59 0.83 -14.76
C LEU A 160 2.54 1.54 -16.12
N THR A 161 3.32 1.05 -17.07
CA THR A 161 3.37 1.60 -18.44
C THR A 161 2.84 0.64 -19.48
#